data_0593239654bf2cd5200dab579742b376
#
_entry.id   0593239654bf2cd5200dab579742b376
#
_cell.length_a   1.000
_cell.length_b   1.000
_cell.length_c   1.000
_cell.angle_alpha   90.00
_cell.angle_beta   90.00
_cell.angle_gamma   90.00
#
_symmetry.space_group_name_H-M   'P 1'
#
loop_
_entity.id
_entity.type
_entity.pdbx_description
1 polymer ?
#
loop_
_entity_poly.entity_id
_entity_poly.type
_entity_poly.pdbx_seq_one_letter_code
_entity_poly.pdbx_strand_id
1 'polypeptide(L)'
;MLLIIWGRRTLQKRLGIVADFCAICRTFQPFRLVRHRSYPHLYYIPLGRFRHEGDFASCCDCGTSMETEVEFYDAIEPAIGDQGIEHLIRVTHPEIEENYADRLELEQRVERGMLQDEERRRLLVEPFMLLNRELEPFISESQVDRRSVKGCLTFLVPAIVIALIAMFGNVGEWSMPMGLTAFALTILAVITIFIMTARQARRYTDTVTTKNLVRALQPLRPHRNELNQIVEELRAADAAIGKMLRVDRLVKEFESVDPFTRY
;
A
#
# COMPACT_ATOMS: atom_id res chain seq x y z
N MET A 1 28.39 -10.08 -23.09
CA MET A 1 28.19 -9.72 -21.68
C MET A 1 26.93 -10.40 -21.19
N LEU A 2 27.03 -11.43 -20.33
CA LEU A 2 25.88 -12.15 -19.77
C LEU A 2 25.26 -11.29 -18.65
N LEU A 3 24.03 -10.83 -18.84
CA LEU A 3 23.28 -10.10 -17.82
C LEU A 3 22.79 -11.12 -16.77
N ILE A 4 23.41 -11.13 -15.60
CA ILE A 4 23.01 -12.03 -14.51
C ILE A 4 21.87 -11.37 -13.74
N ILE A 5 20.67 -11.93 -13.83
CA ILE A 5 19.49 -11.49 -13.10
C ILE A 5 19.39 -12.33 -11.81
N TRP A 6 19.74 -11.74 -10.69
CA TRP A 6 19.60 -12.33 -9.37
C TRP A 6 18.81 -11.41 -8.44
N GLY A 7 18.12 -11.96 -7.47
CA GLY A 7 17.33 -11.19 -6.52
C GLY A 7 16.60 -12.06 -5.51
N ARG A 8 15.74 -11.42 -4.73
CA ARG A 8 14.78 -12.11 -3.86
C ARG A 8 13.39 -11.95 -4.44
N ARG A 9 12.57 -12.97 -4.29
CA ARG A 9 11.17 -12.94 -4.70
C ARG A 9 10.30 -13.39 -3.54
N THR A 10 9.24 -12.63 -3.28
CA THR A 10 8.26 -12.95 -2.24
C THR A 10 7.09 -13.71 -2.88
N LEU A 11 6.73 -14.82 -2.28
CA LEU A 11 5.53 -15.59 -2.58
C LEU A 11 4.51 -15.38 -1.47
N GLN A 12 3.27 -15.15 -1.86
CA GLN A 12 2.14 -15.04 -0.97
C GLN A 12 1.35 -16.35 -0.98
N LYS A 13 1.24 -17.00 0.18
CA LYS A 13 0.40 -18.18 0.36
C LYS A 13 -0.83 -17.75 1.16
N ARG A 14 -2.00 -17.84 0.55
CA ARG A 14 -3.27 -17.66 1.24
C ARG A 14 -3.44 -18.80 2.25
N LEU A 15 -3.73 -18.45 3.51
CA LEU A 15 -4.02 -19.38 4.59
C LEU A 15 -5.52 -19.59 4.76
N GLY A 16 -6.30 -18.51 4.70
CA GLY A 16 -7.75 -18.54 4.83
C GLY A 16 -8.31 -17.17 5.22
N ILE A 17 -9.39 -17.19 5.99
CA ILE A 17 -10.11 -16.01 6.47
C ILE A 17 -10.30 -16.15 7.98
N VAL A 18 -10.14 -15.04 8.69
CA VAL A 18 -10.32 -14.91 10.14
C VAL A 18 -11.13 -13.65 10.44
N ALA A 19 -11.71 -13.56 11.63
CA ALA A 19 -12.32 -12.33 12.11
C ALA A 19 -11.29 -11.50 12.89
N ASP A 20 -11.27 -10.19 12.64
CA ASP A 20 -10.44 -9.27 13.42
C ASP A 20 -11.05 -7.86 13.44
N PHE A 21 -10.54 -6.98 14.33
CA PHE A 21 -10.95 -5.59 14.39
C PHE A 21 -10.21 -4.75 13.34
N CYS A 22 -10.96 -4.06 12.49
CA CYS A 22 -10.38 -3.15 11.52
C CYS A 22 -10.45 -1.69 12.02
N ALA A 23 -9.31 -1.08 12.30
CA ALA A 23 -9.25 0.31 12.75
C ALA A 23 -9.69 1.33 11.68
N ILE A 24 -9.63 0.96 10.38
CA ILE A 24 -10.13 1.80 9.29
C ILE A 24 -11.66 1.68 9.16
N CYS A 25 -12.20 0.46 9.22
CA CYS A 25 -13.65 0.23 9.19
C CYS A 25 -14.31 0.50 10.57
N ARG A 26 -13.51 0.54 11.64
CA ARG A 26 -13.91 0.76 13.04
C ARG A 26 -14.91 -0.29 13.56
N THR A 27 -14.81 -1.49 13.04
CA THR A 27 -15.70 -2.62 13.40
C THR A 27 -15.01 -3.94 13.09
N PHE A 28 -15.55 -5.01 13.63
CA PHE A 28 -15.10 -6.35 13.29
C PHE A 28 -15.38 -6.65 11.82
N GLN A 29 -14.38 -7.18 11.13
CA GLN A 29 -14.42 -7.49 9.72
C GLN A 29 -13.78 -8.85 9.43
N PRO A 30 -14.15 -9.52 8.32
CA PRO A 30 -13.39 -10.64 7.84
C PRO A 30 -12.04 -10.16 7.28
N PHE A 31 -10.96 -10.86 7.66
CA PHE A 31 -9.62 -10.61 7.19
C PHE A 31 -9.08 -11.80 6.42
N ARG A 32 -8.45 -11.54 5.30
CA ARG A 32 -7.74 -12.54 4.52
C ARG A 32 -6.34 -12.70 5.09
N LEU A 33 -6.03 -13.90 5.61
CA LEU A 33 -4.74 -14.23 6.16
C LEU A 33 -3.81 -14.76 5.07
N VAL A 34 -2.63 -14.15 4.94
CA VAL A 34 -1.64 -14.45 3.90
C VAL A 34 -0.26 -14.58 4.52
N ARG A 35 0.42 -15.68 4.21
CA ARG A 35 1.81 -15.92 4.62
C ARG A 35 2.77 -15.48 3.54
N HIS A 36 3.68 -14.60 3.88
CA HIS A 36 4.76 -14.17 3.00
C HIS A 36 6.00 -15.04 3.19
N ARG A 37 6.52 -15.54 2.08
CA ARG A 37 7.77 -16.30 2.04
C ARG A 37 8.66 -15.75 0.96
N SER A 38 9.92 -15.50 1.25
CA SER A 38 10.90 -15.10 0.25
C SER A 38 11.87 -16.22 -0.09
N TYR A 39 12.39 -16.15 -1.29
CA TYR A 39 13.46 -17.03 -1.75
C TYR A 39 14.40 -16.27 -2.68
N PRO A 40 15.71 -16.55 -2.62
CA PRO A 40 16.65 -16.07 -3.61
C PRO A 40 16.41 -16.75 -4.95
N HIS A 41 16.55 -16.02 -6.04
CA HIS A 41 16.42 -16.58 -7.39
C HIS A 41 17.55 -16.12 -8.30
N LEU A 42 17.89 -16.96 -9.25
CA LEU A 42 18.75 -16.67 -10.38
C LEU A 42 17.94 -16.95 -11.66
N TYR A 43 17.77 -15.96 -12.54
CA TYR A 43 16.92 -16.10 -13.73
C TYR A 43 15.52 -16.68 -13.44
N TYR A 44 14.88 -16.23 -12.33
CA TYR A 44 13.58 -16.71 -11.85
C TYR A 44 13.56 -18.16 -11.35
N ILE A 45 14.69 -18.88 -11.35
CA ILE A 45 14.83 -20.20 -10.79
C ILE A 45 15.08 -20.06 -9.28
N PRO A 46 14.25 -20.66 -8.41
CA PRO A 46 14.46 -20.58 -6.97
C PRO A 46 15.74 -21.28 -6.56
N LEU A 47 16.59 -20.55 -5.81
CA LEU A 47 17.82 -21.07 -5.25
C LEU A 47 17.68 -21.13 -3.73
N GLY A 48 17.71 -22.35 -3.18
CA GLY A 48 17.74 -22.55 -1.74
C GLY A 48 16.37 -22.62 -1.06
N ARG A 49 16.35 -22.41 0.28
CA ARG A 49 15.16 -22.58 1.12
C ARG A 49 14.30 -21.32 1.14
N PHE A 50 12.98 -21.51 1.19
CA PHE A 50 12.04 -20.42 1.44
C PHE A 50 12.20 -19.90 2.86
N ARG A 51 12.35 -18.59 3.01
CA ARG A 51 12.40 -17.92 4.30
C ARG A 51 11.01 -17.35 4.62
N HIS A 52 10.53 -17.58 5.82
CA HIS A 52 9.33 -16.94 6.33
C HIS A 52 9.63 -15.47 6.61
N GLU A 53 8.80 -14.55 6.08
CA GLU A 53 8.96 -13.09 6.26
C GLU A 53 7.89 -12.50 7.19
N GLY A 54 6.79 -13.21 7.39
CA GLY A 54 5.70 -12.80 8.27
C GLY A 54 4.35 -13.27 7.76
N ASP A 55 3.36 -13.15 8.61
CA ASP A 55 1.96 -13.36 8.29
C ASP A 55 1.24 -12.01 8.30
N PHE A 56 0.35 -11.81 7.35
CA PHE A 56 -0.38 -10.56 7.16
C PHE A 56 -1.87 -10.85 7.07
N ALA A 57 -2.65 -10.05 7.78
CA ALA A 57 -4.10 -10.05 7.70
C ALA A 57 -4.56 -8.81 6.92
N SER A 58 -5.30 -9.00 5.83
CA SER A 58 -5.84 -7.91 5.02
C SER A 58 -7.35 -7.86 5.15
N CYS A 59 -7.88 -6.72 5.59
CA CYS A 59 -9.32 -6.50 5.70
C CYS A 59 -10.01 -6.73 4.35
N CYS A 60 -11.06 -7.54 4.32
CA CYS A 60 -11.77 -7.83 3.07
C CYS A 60 -12.59 -6.66 2.55
N ASP A 61 -12.89 -5.67 3.40
CA ASP A 61 -13.70 -4.51 3.06
C ASP A 61 -12.84 -3.31 2.59
N CYS A 62 -11.93 -2.79 3.43
CA CYS A 62 -11.11 -1.63 3.08
C CYS A 62 -9.78 -1.98 2.41
N GLY A 63 -9.35 -3.25 2.47
CA GLY A 63 -8.10 -3.72 1.89
C GLY A 63 -6.85 -3.44 2.74
N THR A 64 -6.98 -2.73 3.86
CA THR A 64 -5.85 -2.42 4.74
C THR A 64 -5.25 -3.68 5.32
N SER A 65 -3.93 -3.78 5.26
CA SER A 65 -3.17 -4.94 5.73
C SER A 65 -2.42 -4.64 7.02
N MET A 66 -2.42 -5.58 7.94
CA MET A 66 -1.62 -5.53 9.17
C MET A 66 -0.82 -6.81 9.34
N GLU A 67 0.33 -6.69 9.98
CA GLU A 67 1.13 -7.82 10.38
C GLU A 67 0.45 -8.52 11.56
N THR A 68 0.40 -9.82 11.54
CA THR A 68 -0.22 -10.65 12.57
C THR A 68 0.53 -11.97 12.72
N GLU A 69 0.22 -12.68 13.77
CA GLU A 69 0.70 -14.06 13.98
C GLU A 69 -0.47 -15.02 13.82
N VAL A 70 -0.24 -16.13 13.11
CA VAL A 70 -1.28 -17.13 12.86
C VAL A 70 -1.80 -17.73 14.16
N GLU A 71 -0.91 -17.84 15.14
CA GLU A 71 -1.19 -18.38 16.48
C GLU A 71 -2.14 -17.52 17.32
N PHE A 72 -2.38 -16.29 16.88
CA PHE A 72 -3.36 -15.40 17.49
C PHE A 72 -4.82 -15.83 17.25
N TYR A 73 -5.04 -16.68 16.26
CA TYR A 73 -6.37 -17.16 15.88
C TYR A 73 -6.54 -18.63 16.21
N ASP A 74 -7.67 -19.00 16.85
CA ASP A 74 -7.98 -20.39 17.23
C ASP A 74 -8.18 -21.29 16.02
N ALA A 75 -8.78 -20.75 14.96
CA ALA A 75 -9.00 -21.46 13.69
C ALA A 75 -8.91 -20.51 12.49
N ILE A 76 -8.77 -21.10 11.31
CA ILE A 76 -8.73 -20.38 10.04
C ILE A 76 -9.75 -21.00 9.10
N GLU A 77 -10.73 -20.21 8.65
CA GLU A 77 -11.74 -20.65 7.72
C GLU A 77 -11.27 -20.52 6.26
N PRO A 78 -11.59 -21.47 5.37
CA PRO A 78 -11.16 -21.41 3.96
C PRO A 78 -11.86 -20.27 3.19
N ALA A 79 -13.08 -19.89 3.58
CA ALA A 79 -13.92 -18.88 2.96
C ALA A 79 -14.90 -18.28 3.97
N ILE A 80 -15.47 -17.12 3.63
CA ILE A 80 -16.58 -16.54 4.38
C ILE A 80 -17.81 -17.41 4.08
N GLY A 81 -18.37 -18.03 5.13
CA GLY A 81 -19.62 -18.77 5.04
C GLY A 81 -20.84 -17.86 5.01
N ASP A 82 -21.99 -18.41 4.68
CA ASP A 82 -23.28 -17.69 4.64
C ASP A 82 -23.74 -17.22 6.04
N GLN A 83 -23.11 -17.69 7.11
CA GLN A 83 -23.46 -17.40 8.51
C GLN A 83 -22.95 -16.03 8.99
N GLY A 84 -22.24 -15.28 8.17
CA GLY A 84 -21.78 -13.93 8.45
C GLY A 84 -20.61 -13.81 9.42
N ILE A 85 -20.37 -12.56 9.84
CA ILE A 85 -19.20 -12.22 10.68
C ILE A 85 -19.27 -12.81 12.10
N GLU A 86 -20.45 -12.91 12.69
CA GLU A 86 -20.64 -13.44 14.05
C GLU A 86 -20.22 -14.91 14.17
N HIS A 87 -20.51 -15.71 13.15
CA HIS A 87 -20.04 -17.09 13.11
C HIS A 87 -18.52 -17.15 12.96
N LEU A 88 -17.97 -16.32 12.07
CA LEU A 88 -16.53 -16.24 11.85
C LEU A 88 -15.79 -15.87 13.16
N ILE A 89 -16.28 -14.87 13.90
CA ILE A 89 -15.76 -14.49 15.23
C ILE A 89 -15.72 -15.70 16.16
N ARG A 90 -16.86 -16.39 16.31
CA ARG A 90 -17.00 -17.51 17.23
C ARG A 90 -16.03 -18.66 16.92
N VAL A 91 -15.72 -18.88 15.65
CA VAL A 91 -14.85 -19.98 15.22
C VAL A 91 -13.38 -19.58 15.21
N THR A 92 -13.05 -18.37 14.75
CA THR A 92 -11.66 -18.00 14.51
C THR A 92 -11.04 -17.17 15.63
N HIS A 93 -11.86 -16.41 16.38
CA HIS A 93 -11.37 -15.51 17.42
C HIS A 93 -12.48 -15.26 18.47
N PRO A 94 -12.85 -16.26 19.26
CA PRO A 94 -13.97 -16.18 20.21
C PRO A 94 -13.78 -15.11 21.31
N GLU A 95 -12.52 -14.83 21.67
CA GLU A 95 -12.18 -13.84 22.70
C GLU A 95 -11.96 -12.42 22.13
N ILE A 96 -12.35 -12.16 20.88
CA ILE A 96 -12.06 -10.90 20.18
C ILE A 96 -12.63 -9.68 20.93
N GLU A 97 -13.83 -9.79 21.49
CA GLU A 97 -14.47 -8.69 22.22
C GLU A 97 -13.70 -8.34 23.49
N GLU A 98 -13.17 -9.35 24.19
CA GLU A 98 -12.36 -9.19 25.39
C GLU A 98 -10.99 -8.60 25.04
N ASN A 99 -10.35 -9.10 23.99
CA ASN A 99 -9.06 -8.60 23.51
C ASN A 99 -9.12 -7.14 23.01
N TYR A 100 -10.27 -6.70 22.52
CA TYR A 100 -10.50 -5.33 22.05
C TYR A 100 -11.41 -4.50 22.95
N ALA A 101 -11.63 -4.91 24.23
CA ALA A 101 -12.56 -4.23 25.15
C ALA A 101 -12.27 -2.73 25.27
N ASP A 102 -11.01 -2.35 25.51
CA ASP A 102 -10.59 -0.95 25.61
C ASP A 102 -10.87 -0.18 24.31
N ARG A 103 -10.66 -0.84 23.16
CA ARG A 103 -10.93 -0.23 21.85
C ARG A 103 -12.42 -0.04 21.64
N LEU A 104 -13.24 -1.03 21.96
CA LEU A 104 -14.69 -0.94 21.82
C LEU A 104 -15.27 0.14 22.74
N GLU A 105 -14.73 0.31 23.95
CA GLU A 105 -15.12 1.41 24.85
C GLU A 105 -14.77 2.78 24.22
N LEU A 106 -13.58 2.91 23.61
CA LEU A 106 -13.22 4.13 22.88
C LEU A 106 -14.18 4.41 21.72
N GLU A 107 -14.56 3.40 20.93
CA GLU A 107 -15.53 3.56 19.85
C GLU A 107 -16.91 4.01 20.36
N GLN A 108 -17.38 3.46 21.48
CA GLN A 108 -18.62 3.92 22.12
C GLN A 108 -18.54 5.37 22.59
N ARG A 109 -17.38 5.81 23.10
CA ARG A 109 -17.16 7.22 23.48
C ARG A 109 -17.12 8.15 22.27
N VAL A 110 -16.62 7.69 21.14
CA VAL A 110 -16.72 8.41 19.87
C VAL A 110 -18.17 8.66 19.48
N GLU A 111 -19.00 7.61 19.49
CA GLU A 111 -20.42 7.70 19.15
C GLU A 111 -21.19 8.65 20.08
N ARG A 112 -20.83 8.67 21.36
CA ARG A 112 -21.44 9.56 22.34
C ARG A 112 -20.88 10.97 22.36
N GLY A 113 -19.82 11.25 21.59
CA GLY A 113 -19.13 12.56 21.58
C GLY A 113 -18.41 12.89 22.88
N MET A 114 -18.00 11.89 23.67
CA MET A 114 -17.39 12.03 25.00
C MET A 114 -15.90 11.69 24.99
N LEU A 115 -15.17 12.06 23.95
CA LEU A 115 -13.73 11.84 23.87
C LEU A 115 -12.96 12.92 24.60
N GLN A 116 -11.88 12.52 25.28
CA GLN A 116 -10.86 13.45 25.75
C GLN A 116 -9.98 13.90 24.59
N ASP A 117 -9.36 15.07 24.69
CA ASP A 117 -8.55 15.64 23.60
C ASP A 117 -7.39 14.71 23.18
N GLU A 118 -6.73 14.06 24.16
CA GLU A 118 -5.63 13.13 23.91
C GLU A 118 -6.12 11.86 23.18
N GLU A 119 -7.26 11.30 23.60
CA GLU A 119 -7.86 10.13 22.94
C GLU A 119 -8.31 10.47 21.53
N ARG A 120 -8.92 11.65 21.33
CA ARG A 120 -9.31 12.15 20.03
C ARG A 120 -8.10 12.27 19.12
N ARG A 121 -7.02 12.89 19.60
CA ARG A 121 -5.77 13.04 18.82
C ARG A 121 -5.19 11.68 18.44
N ARG A 122 -5.14 10.73 19.37
CA ARG A 122 -4.68 9.36 19.12
C ARG A 122 -5.50 8.70 18.01
N LEU A 123 -6.83 8.76 18.08
CA LEU A 123 -7.73 8.20 17.09
C LEU A 123 -7.64 8.90 15.72
N LEU A 124 -7.31 10.19 15.70
CA LEU A 124 -7.08 10.93 14.46
C LEU A 124 -5.77 10.53 13.78
N VAL A 125 -4.70 10.30 14.54
CA VAL A 125 -3.36 9.97 13.99
C VAL A 125 -3.27 8.50 13.57
N GLU A 126 -3.93 7.59 14.28
CA GLU A 126 -3.85 6.14 14.07
C GLU A 126 -4.08 5.70 12.60
N PRO A 127 -5.14 6.13 11.89
CA PRO A 127 -5.36 5.75 10.49
C PRO A 127 -4.23 6.19 9.56
N PHE A 128 -3.63 7.35 9.81
CA PHE A 128 -2.49 7.82 9.02
C PHE A 128 -1.28 6.93 9.21
N MET A 129 -0.99 6.50 10.45
CA MET A 129 0.13 5.62 10.74
C MET A 129 -0.05 4.24 10.13
N LEU A 130 -1.26 3.68 10.19
CA LEU A 130 -1.58 2.39 9.57
C LEU A 130 -1.40 2.45 8.04
N LEU A 131 -1.95 3.48 7.40
CA LEU A 131 -1.88 3.62 5.95
C LEU A 131 -0.49 4.08 5.46
N ASN A 132 0.32 4.72 6.32
CA ASN A 132 1.70 5.04 6.01
C ASN A 132 2.50 3.77 5.71
N ARG A 133 2.31 2.73 6.52
CA ARG A 133 2.98 1.44 6.37
C ARG A 133 2.69 0.78 5.01
N GLU A 134 1.48 0.97 4.49
CA GLU A 134 1.11 0.48 3.14
C GLU A 134 1.75 1.30 2.00
N LEU A 135 2.07 2.57 2.25
CA LEU A 135 2.69 3.46 1.27
C LEU A 135 4.22 3.34 1.20
N GLU A 136 4.86 2.89 2.28
CA GLU A 136 6.32 2.71 2.32
C GLU A 136 6.90 1.88 1.17
N PRO A 137 6.31 0.73 0.79
CA PRO A 137 6.80 -0.07 -0.33
C PRO A 137 6.78 0.67 -1.67
N PHE A 138 5.83 1.60 -1.87
CA PHE A 138 5.76 2.41 -3.10
C PHE A 138 6.86 3.46 -3.20
N ILE A 139 7.51 3.78 -2.08
CA ILE A 139 8.62 4.73 -2.03
C ILE A 139 9.95 4.01 -1.98
N SER A 140 10.06 2.96 -1.15
CA SER A 140 11.32 2.23 -0.89
C SER A 140 11.65 1.22 -1.99
N GLU A 141 10.63 0.55 -2.51
CA GLU A 141 10.78 -0.38 -3.62
C GLU A 141 10.17 0.25 -4.87
N SER A 142 11.00 0.55 -5.86
CA SER A 142 10.54 0.83 -7.21
C SER A 142 9.95 -0.46 -7.78
N GLN A 143 8.75 -0.84 -7.33
CA GLN A 143 7.99 -1.94 -7.94
C GLN A 143 7.66 -1.54 -9.37
N VAL A 144 8.52 -1.98 -10.27
CA VAL A 144 8.35 -1.77 -11.71
C VAL A 144 7.17 -2.63 -12.16
N ASP A 145 5.98 -2.05 -12.19
CA ASP A 145 4.77 -2.72 -12.66
C ASP A 145 4.92 -3.11 -14.15
N ARG A 146 4.21 -4.17 -14.54
CA ARG A 146 4.15 -4.66 -15.95
C ARG A 146 3.88 -3.55 -16.98
N ARG A 147 3.10 -2.52 -16.61
CA ARG A 147 2.83 -1.37 -17.48
C ARG A 147 4.05 -0.45 -17.63
N SER A 148 4.79 -0.24 -16.55
CA SER A 148 6.04 0.52 -16.53
C SER A 148 7.11 -0.20 -17.37
N VAL A 149 7.19 -1.54 -17.26
CA VAL A 149 8.07 -2.37 -18.07
C VAL A 149 7.73 -2.24 -19.56
N LYS A 150 6.45 -2.29 -19.95
CA LYS A 150 6.04 -2.11 -21.35
C LYS A 150 6.40 -0.72 -21.87
N GLY A 151 6.16 0.33 -21.08
CA GLY A 151 6.55 1.70 -21.40
C GLY A 151 8.08 1.85 -21.58
N CYS A 152 8.85 1.22 -20.71
CA CYS A 152 10.31 1.20 -20.80
C CYS A 152 10.80 0.46 -22.06
N LEU A 153 10.25 -0.72 -22.35
CA LEU A 153 10.61 -1.51 -23.53
C LEU A 153 10.36 -0.74 -24.84
N THR A 154 9.34 0.10 -24.90
CA THR A 154 9.01 0.91 -26.08
C THR A 154 10.15 1.87 -26.46
N PHE A 155 10.93 2.35 -25.50
CA PHE A 155 12.07 3.23 -25.75
C PHE A 155 13.40 2.49 -25.70
N LEU A 156 13.54 1.49 -24.86
CA LEU A 156 14.78 0.77 -24.62
C LEU A 156 15.14 -0.18 -25.79
N VAL A 157 14.12 -0.82 -26.38
CA VAL A 157 14.34 -1.69 -27.55
C VAL A 157 14.86 -0.91 -28.76
N PRO A 158 14.24 0.20 -29.19
CA PRO A 158 14.81 1.03 -30.28
C PRO A 158 16.19 1.56 -29.92
N ALA A 159 16.44 2.00 -28.68
CA ALA A 159 17.75 2.49 -28.26
C ALA A 159 18.83 1.41 -28.40
N ILE A 160 18.55 0.17 -27.97
CA ILE A 160 19.47 -0.96 -28.13
C ILE A 160 19.70 -1.28 -29.58
N VAL A 161 18.67 -1.32 -30.43
CA VAL A 161 18.78 -1.60 -31.86
C VAL A 161 19.65 -0.55 -32.55
N ILE A 162 19.41 0.75 -32.25
CA ILE A 162 20.21 1.84 -32.80
C ILE A 162 21.68 1.73 -32.35
N ALA A 163 21.90 1.43 -31.05
CA ALA A 163 23.25 1.24 -30.51
C ALA A 163 23.99 0.07 -31.19
N LEU A 164 23.28 -1.06 -31.43
CA LEU A 164 23.86 -2.22 -32.11
C LEU A 164 24.20 -1.90 -33.59
N ILE A 165 23.31 -1.18 -34.28
CA ILE A 165 23.58 -0.75 -35.66
C ILE A 165 24.80 0.20 -35.70
N ALA A 166 24.91 1.14 -34.75
CA ALA A 166 26.05 2.04 -34.64
C ALA A 166 27.36 1.30 -34.30
N MET A 167 27.29 0.19 -33.56
CA MET A 167 28.47 -0.55 -33.11
C MET A 167 28.97 -1.60 -34.11
N PHE A 168 28.05 -2.24 -34.83
CA PHE A 168 28.36 -3.33 -35.77
C PHE A 168 28.13 -2.97 -37.23
N GLY A 169 27.36 -1.90 -37.49
CA GLY A 169 27.17 -1.37 -38.85
C GLY A 169 28.37 -0.56 -39.28
N ASN A 170 28.84 -0.76 -40.51
CA ASN A 170 29.94 0.00 -41.09
C ASN A 170 29.44 1.38 -41.53
N VAL A 171 28.92 2.19 -40.61
CA VAL A 171 28.06 3.37 -40.84
C VAL A 171 28.88 4.67 -40.95
N GLY A 172 30.22 4.59 -40.84
CA GLY A 172 31.12 5.72 -41.03
C GLY A 172 30.75 6.99 -40.26
N GLU A 173 30.50 8.08 -40.95
CA GLU A 173 30.19 9.41 -40.38
C GLU A 173 28.88 9.45 -39.53
N TRP A 174 27.96 8.50 -39.72
CA TRP A 174 26.68 8.44 -38.99
C TRP A 174 26.78 7.81 -37.62
N SER A 175 27.92 7.26 -37.20
CA SER A 175 28.11 6.60 -35.90
C SER A 175 27.89 7.54 -34.70
N MET A 176 28.34 8.79 -34.82
CA MET A 176 28.22 9.79 -33.75
C MET A 176 26.78 10.26 -33.54
N PRO A 177 25.98 10.67 -34.54
CA PRO A 177 24.57 11.03 -34.34
C PRO A 177 23.72 9.85 -33.88
N MET A 178 24.01 8.62 -34.35
CA MET A 178 23.26 7.42 -33.86
C MET A 178 23.57 7.11 -32.40
N GLY A 179 24.79 7.29 -31.92
CA GLY A 179 25.15 7.15 -30.53
C GLY A 179 24.40 8.16 -29.63
N LEU A 180 24.31 9.43 -30.06
CA LEU A 180 23.57 10.47 -29.33
C LEU A 180 22.07 10.19 -29.31
N THR A 181 21.48 9.69 -30.39
CA THR A 181 20.04 9.33 -30.40
C THR A 181 19.74 8.14 -29.46
N ALA A 182 20.58 7.11 -29.45
CA ALA A 182 20.44 5.98 -28.55
C ALA A 182 20.53 6.41 -27.06
N PHE A 183 21.47 7.31 -26.73
CA PHE A 183 21.64 7.90 -25.43
C PHE A 183 20.42 8.72 -25.02
N ALA A 184 19.91 9.58 -25.88
CA ALA A 184 18.71 10.38 -25.63
C ALA A 184 17.46 9.49 -25.37
N LEU A 185 17.28 8.43 -26.14
CA LEU A 185 16.19 7.46 -25.95
C LEU A 185 16.30 6.72 -24.62
N THR A 186 17.51 6.40 -24.19
CA THR A 186 17.75 5.75 -22.87
C THR A 186 17.38 6.69 -21.73
N ILE A 187 17.79 7.96 -21.78
CA ILE A 187 17.40 8.98 -20.80
C ILE A 187 15.88 9.13 -20.75
N LEU A 188 15.24 9.22 -21.91
CA LEU A 188 13.79 9.35 -22.02
C LEU A 188 13.07 8.14 -21.40
N ALA A 189 13.59 6.92 -21.59
CA ALA A 189 13.07 5.72 -20.97
C ALA A 189 13.15 5.78 -19.44
N VAL A 190 14.29 6.20 -18.87
CA VAL A 190 14.47 6.35 -17.42
C VAL A 190 13.52 7.40 -16.86
N ILE A 191 13.41 8.57 -17.49
CA ILE A 191 12.48 9.62 -17.08
C ILE A 191 11.03 9.13 -17.11
N THR A 192 10.66 8.40 -18.15
CA THR A 192 9.30 7.84 -18.29
C THR A 192 8.97 6.85 -17.17
N ILE A 193 9.92 5.96 -16.80
CA ILE A 193 9.74 5.04 -15.67
C ILE A 193 9.50 5.84 -14.39
N PHE A 194 10.34 6.85 -14.13
CA PHE A 194 10.24 7.65 -12.91
C PHE A 194 8.90 8.39 -12.82
N ILE A 195 8.43 8.96 -13.92
CA ILE A 195 7.11 9.63 -13.99
C ILE A 195 5.98 8.61 -13.80
N MET A 196 6.07 7.43 -14.39
CA MET A 196 5.02 6.40 -14.27
C MET A 196 4.92 5.84 -12.85
N THR A 197 6.04 5.56 -12.18
CA THR A 197 6.06 5.08 -10.79
C THR A 197 5.51 6.15 -9.84
N ALA A 198 5.95 7.41 -9.99
CA ALA A 198 5.42 8.51 -9.18
C ALA A 198 3.91 8.74 -9.39
N ARG A 199 3.41 8.60 -10.63
CA ARG A 199 1.97 8.69 -10.92
C ARG A 199 1.18 7.53 -10.32
N GLN A 200 1.73 6.33 -10.29
CA GLN A 200 1.08 5.16 -9.71
C GLN A 200 0.90 5.30 -8.21
N ALA A 201 1.96 5.69 -7.50
CA ALA A 201 1.91 5.97 -6.06
C ALA A 201 0.86 7.05 -5.72
N ARG A 202 0.86 8.17 -6.48
CA ARG A 202 -0.16 9.23 -6.31
C ARG A 202 -1.58 8.73 -6.57
N ARG A 203 -1.80 7.92 -7.62
CA ARG A 203 -3.13 7.35 -7.90
C ARG A 203 -3.59 6.44 -6.77
N TYR A 204 -2.71 5.60 -6.24
CA TYR A 204 -3.04 4.74 -5.10
C TYR A 204 -3.43 5.58 -3.88
N THR A 205 -2.62 6.60 -3.52
CA THR A 205 -2.93 7.52 -2.44
C THR A 205 -4.28 8.21 -2.65
N ASP A 206 -4.54 8.69 -3.86
CA ASP A 206 -5.75 9.42 -4.21
C ASP A 206 -7.01 8.55 -4.25
N THR A 207 -6.91 7.27 -4.59
CA THR A 207 -8.09 6.41 -4.81
C THR A 207 -8.36 5.46 -3.65
N VAL A 208 -7.32 4.99 -2.96
CA VAL A 208 -7.44 4.02 -1.87
C VAL A 208 -7.19 4.69 -0.54
N THR A 209 -6.00 5.28 -0.35
CA THR A 209 -5.60 5.86 0.94
C THR A 209 -6.54 6.98 1.38
N THR A 210 -6.89 7.91 0.47
CA THR A 210 -7.81 9.02 0.80
C THR A 210 -9.19 8.52 1.21
N LYS A 211 -9.75 7.55 0.51
CA LYS A 211 -11.05 6.96 0.86
C LYS A 211 -11.03 6.23 2.19
N ASN A 212 -9.97 5.47 2.45
CA ASN A 212 -9.80 4.78 3.72
C ASN A 212 -9.64 5.78 4.88
N LEU A 213 -8.89 6.86 4.68
CA LEU A 213 -8.79 7.94 5.68
C LEU A 213 -10.15 8.59 5.96
N VAL A 214 -10.90 8.97 4.92
CA VAL A 214 -12.23 9.56 5.08
C VAL A 214 -13.12 8.62 5.90
N ARG A 215 -13.15 7.32 5.55
CA ARG A 215 -13.93 6.32 6.25
C ARG A 215 -13.58 6.22 7.73
N ALA A 216 -12.29 6.14 8.05
CA ALA A 216 -11.81 6.01 9.42
C ALA A 216 -12.07 7.28 10.27
N LEU A 217 -11.96 8.45 9.65
CA LEU A 217 -12.03 9.75 10.32
C LEU A 217 -13.45 10.34 10.35
N GLN A 218 -14.37 9.86 9.50
CA GLN A 218 -15.74 10.39 9.40
C GLN A 218 -16.47 10.49 10.74
N PRO A 219 -16.44 9.49 11.65
CA PRO A 219 -17.09 9.61 12.95
C PRO A 219 -16.48 10.66 13.87
N LEU A 220 -15.20 10.99 13.67
CA LEU A 220 -14.47 11.98 14.46
C LEU A 220 -14.68 13.41 13.98
N ARG A 221 -15.17 13.63 12.75
CA ARG A 221 -15.40 14.94 12.13
C ARG A 221 -14.22 15.91 12.36
N PRO A 222 -13.01 15.58 11.84
CA PRO A 222 -11.84 16.41 12.10
C PRO A 222 -11.96 17.77 11.43
N HIS A 223 -11.48 18.82 12.08
CA HIS A 223 -11.38 20.15 11.48
C HIS A 223 -10.20 20.20 10.50
N ARG A 224 -10.29 21.05 9.46
CA ARG A 224 -9.21 21.23 8.47
C ARG A 224 -7.87 21.57 9.12
N ASN A 225 -7.88 22.35 10.20
CA ASN A 225 -6.66 22.72 10.92
C ASN A 225 -6.01 21.52 11.61
N GLU A 226 -6.81 20.62 12.20
CA GLU A 226 -6.31 19.36 12.80
C GLU A 226 -5.66 18.47 11.73
N LEU A 227 -6.31 18.32 10.56
CA LEU A 227 -5.76 17.56 9.44
C LEU A 227 -4.45 18.16 8.91
N ASN A 228 -4.39 19.49 8.76
CA ASN A 228 -3.17 20.18 8.34
C ASN A 228 -2.04 19.93 9.34
N GLN A 229 -2.30 20.08 10.64
CA GLN A 229 -1.30 19.87 11.68
C GLN A 229 -0.76 18.44 11.65
N ILE A 230 -1.63 17.42 11.58
CA ILE A 230 -1.22 16.01 11.52
C ILE A 230 -0.36 15.75 10.27
N VAL A 231 -0.79 16.26 9.11
CA VAL A 231 -0.03 16.04 7.86
C VAL A 231 1.33 16.74 7.89
N GLU A 232 1.43 17.94 8.48
CA GLU A 232 2.71 18.63 8.66
C GLU A 232 3.63 17.89 9.65
N GLU A 233 3.09 17.38 10.76
CA GLU A 233 3.85 16.53 11.71
C GLU A 233 4.38 15.27 11.02
N LEU A 234 3.55 14.60 10.20
CA LEU A 234 3.95 13.43 9.44
C LEU A 234 4.98 13.75 8.35
N ARG A 235 4.88 14.93 7.74
CA ARG A 235 5.87 15.42 6.76
C ARG A 235 7.20 15.73 7.43
N ALA A 236 7.18 16.34 8.61
CA ALA A 236 8.38 16.58 9.40
C ALA A 236 9.06 15.29 9.87
N ALA A 237 8.26 14.25 10.16
CA ALA A 237 8.74 12.90 10.47
C ALA A 237 9.17 12.08 9.25
N ASP A 238 9.23 12.69 8.05
CA ASP A 238 9.59 12.05 6.78
C ASP A 238 8.67 10.89 6.35
N ALA A 239 7.45 10.81 6.90
CA ALA A 239 6.49 9.78 6.61
C ALA A 239 5.99 9.84 5.14
N ALA A 240 5.84 8.68 4.51
CA ALA A 240 5.39 8.55 3.13
C ALA A 240 4.05 9.24 2.86
N ILE A 241 3.09 9.03 3.77
CA ILE A 241 1.75 9.61 3.68
C ILE A 241 1.78 11.14 3.77
N GLY A 242 2.64 11.73 4.63
CA GLY A 242 2.79 13.17 4.76
C GLY A 242 3.28 13.84 3.48
N LYS A 243 4.11 13.15 2.68
CA LYS A 243 4.64 13.64 1.39
C LYS A 243 3.62 13.53 0.25
N MET A 244 2.78 12.50 0.27
CA MET A 244 1.88 12.18 -0.83
C MET A 244 0.48 12.73 -0.67
N LEU A 245 -0.01 12.85 0.58
CA LEU A 245 -1.37 13.25 0.88
C LEU A 245 -1.55 14.76 0.69
N ARG A 246 -2.67 15.14 0.06
CA ARG A 246 -3.11 16.52 -0.07
C ARG A 246 -4.35 16.75 0.78
N VAL A 247 -4.24 17.62 1.79
CA VAL A 247 -5.34 17.91 2.72
C VAL A 247 -6.57 18.46 1.99
N ASP A 248 -6.39 19.33 0.98
CA ASP A 248 -7.50 19.85 0.19
C ASP A 248 -8.32 18.76 -0.50
N ARG A 249 -7.66 17.70 -0.93
CA ARG A 249 -8.33 16.55 -1.55
C ARG A 249 -9.05 15.69 -0.52
N LEU A 250 -8.43 15.49 0.63
CA LEU A 250 -9.05 14.79 1.75
C LEU A 250 -10.33 15.52 2.20
N VAL A 251 -10.27 16.83 2.39
CA VAL A 251 -11.43 17.67 2.74
C VAL A 251 -12.52 17.57 1.68
N LYS A 252 -12.16 17.68 0.39
CA LYS A 252 -13.13 17.52 -0.70
C LYS A 252 -13.81 16.16 -0.71
N GLU A 253 -13.09 15.09 -0.39
CA GLU A 253 -13.66 13.75 -0.30
C GLU A 253 -14.61 13.64 0.91
N PHE A 254 -14.29 14.26 2.06
CA PHE A 254 -15.22 14.37 3.19
C PHE A 254 -16.53 15.07 2.78
N GLU A 255 -16.44 16.21 2.10
CA GLU A 255 -17.60 16.96 1.61
C GLU A 255 -18.46 16.14 0.63
N SER A 256 -17.85 15.22 -0.11
CA SER A 256 -18.57 14.34 -1.05
C SER A 256 -19.36 13.23 -0.35
N VAL A 257 -18.89 12.79 0.83
CA VAL A 257 -19.53 11.72 1.62
C VAL A 257 -20.59 12.29 2.56
N ASP A 258 -20.35 13.45 3.13
CA ASP A 258 -21.29 14.16 4.01
C ASP A 258 -21.43 15.64 3.59
N PRO A 259 -22.36 15.96 2.66
CA PRO A 259 -22.53 17.31 2.12
C PRO A 259 -23.02 18.34 3.14
N PHE A 260 -23.43 17.91 4.35
CA PHE A 260 -23.88 18.80 5.42
C PHE A 260 -22.75 19.24 6.36
N THR A 261 -21.58 18.63 6.29
CA THR A 261 -20.39 19.07 7.03
C THR A 261 -19.66 20.14 6.24
N ARG A 262 -19.75 21.40 6.69
CA ARG A 262 -18.90 22.49 6.19
C ARG A 262 -17.60 22.51 6.98
N TYR A 263 -16.52 22.23 6.33
CA TYR A 263 -15.16 22.28 6.89
C TYR A 263 -14.56 23.69 6.82
#